data_93d442c3bc9c009b5688584092f00c4d
#
_entry.id   93d442c3bc9c009b5688584092f00c4d
#
_cell.length_a   1.000
_cell.length_b   1.000
_cell.length_c   1.000
_cell.angle_alpha   90.00
_cell.angle_beta   90.00
_cell.angle_gamma   90.00
#
_symmetry.space_group_name_H-M   'P 1'
#
loop_
_entity.id
_entity.type
_entity.pdbx_description
1 polymer ?
#
loop_
_entity_poly.entity_id
_entity_poly.type
_entity_poly.pdbx_seq_one_letter_code
_entity_poly.pdbx_strand_id
1 'polypeptide(L)'
;MNVWQSNKTVASEIIPGVEFVIARMTFGRRLELMKRVRDLAARLEYFDAGREEKNRIEASLLGAQLDRLYIQWGLEEIRALELDGEAATPQLLIDKGPEDLFQEILSAIKSECGLNEQERKN
;
A
#
# COMPACT_ATOMS: atom_id res chain seq x y z
N MET A 1 -18.96 -0.01 -27.40
CA MET A 1 -17.88 0.81 -26.82
C MET A 1 -17.42 0.19 -25.51
N ASN A 2 -16.13 0.03 -25.36
CA ASN A 2 -15.56 -0.45 -24.10
C ASN A 2 -15.30 0.71 -23.15
N VAL A 3 -15.54 0.48 -21.87
CA VAL A 3 -15.32 1.49 -20.84
C VAL A 3 -14.21 0.98 -19.91
N TRP A 4 -13.22 1.83 -19.63
CA TRP A 4 -12.14 1.51 -18.70
C TRP A 4 -11.98 2.68 -17.73
N GLN A 5 -11.80 2.34 -16.44
CA GLN A 5 -11.59 3.34 -15.39
C GLN A 5 -10.22 3.14 -14.77
N SER A 6 -9.57 4.24 -14.41
CA SER A 6 -8.21 4.22 -13.85
C SER A 6 -8.18 3.88 -12.36
N ASN A 7 -9.33 3.58 -11.77
CA ASN A 7 -9.43 3.16 -10.39
C ASN A 7 -10.45 2.04 -10.26
N LYS A 8 -10.47 1.40 -9.10
CA LYS A 8 -11.52 0.43 -8.79
C LYS A 8 -11.92 0.52 -7.33
N THR A 9 -13.19 0.20 -7.05
CA THR A 9 -13.75 0.17 -5.71
C THR A 9 -13.73 -1.26 -5.20
N VAL A 10 -13.25 -1.45 -3.97
CA VAL A 10 -13.17 -2.76 -3.32
C VAL A 10 -13.96 -2.70 -2.03
N ALA A 11 -14.81 -3.70 -1.81
CA ALA A 11 -15.51 -3.84 -0.53
C ALA A 11 -14.57 -4.50 0.47
N SER A 12 -14.48 -3.90 1.67
CA SER A 12 -13.66 -4.47 2.73
C SER A 12 -14.25 -5.77 3.23
N GLU A 13 -13.42 -6.79 3.41
CA GLU A 13 -13.82 -8.03 4.07
C GLU A 13 -13.56 -7.95 5.57
N ILE A 14 -12.75 -7.00 6.01
CA ILE A 14 -12.40 -6.81 7.43
C ILE A 14 -13.51 -6.05 8.15
N ILE A 15 -14.00 -4.96 7.55
CA ILE A 15 -15.04 -4.12 8.14
C ILE A 15 -16.24 -4.09 7.19
N PRO A 16 -17.33 -4.81 7.52
CA PRO A 16 -18.51 -4.83 6.65
C PRO A 16 -19.06 -3.43 6.40
N GLY A 17 -19.44 -3.16 5.15
CA GLY A 17 -19.99 -1.88 4.74
C GLY A 17 -18.96 -0.83 4.34
N VAL A 18 -17.70 -1.05 4.67
CA VAL A 18 -16.62 -0.14 4.27
C VAL A 18 -16.15 -0.50 2.87
N GLU A 19 -15.91 0.53 2.05
CA GLU A 19 -15.35 0.36 0.72
C GLU A 19 -14.13 1.26 0.59
N PHE A 20 -13.19 0.84 -0.24
CA PHE A 20 -12.04 1.70 -0.55
C PHE A 20 -11.79 1.71 -2.05
N VAL A 21 -11.29 2.85 -2.54
CA VAL A 21 -11.01 3.07 -3.96
C VAL A 21 -9.50 3.10 -4.13
N ILE A 22 -9.00 2.24 -5.02
CA ILE A 22 -7.57 2.16 -5.29
C ILE A 22 -7.29 2.41 -6.77
N ALA A 23 -6.08 2.90 -7.05
CA ALA A 23 -5.62 3.16 -8.40
C ALA A 23 -5.35 1.84 -9.13
N ARG A 24 -5.74 1.79 -10.41
CA ARG A 24 -5.33 0.70 -11.29
C ARG A 24 -3.97 1.04 -11.89
N MET A 25 -3.23 0.00 -12.22
CA MET A 25 -1.91 0.18 -12.81
C MET A 25 -2.05 0.65 -14.26
N THR A 26 -1.37 1.75 -14.57
CA THR A 26 -1.17 2.24 -15.93
C THR A 26 0.32 2.38 -16.17
N PHE A 27 0.71 2.58 -17.41
CA PHE A 27 2.13 2.78 -17.73
C PHE A 27 2.71 3.98 -16.96
N GLY A 28 1.99 5.11 -16.97
CA GLY A 28 2.44 6.31 -16.24
C GLY A 28 2.51 6.11 -14.74
N ARG A 29 1.51 5.43 -14.17
CA ARG A 29 1.48 5.13 -12.74
C ARG A 29 2.63 4.19 -12.34
N ARG A 30 2.98 3.24 -13.20
CA ARG A 30 4.10 2.34 -12.95
C ARG A 30 5.42 3.11 -12.92
N LEU A 31 5.63 4.03 -13.85
CA LEU A 31 6.83 4.87 -13.84
C LEU A 31 6.91 5.71 -12.57
N GLU A 32 5.80 6.31 -12.17
CA GLU A 32 5.74 7.10 -10.94
C GLU A 32 6.08 6.25 -9.72
N LEU A 33 5.48 5.07 -9.63
CA LEU A 33 5.72 4.17 -8.50
C LEU A 33 7.19 3.74 -8.45
N MET A 34 7.75 3.36 -9.59
CA MET A 34 9.16 2.94 -9.66
C MET A 34 10.09 4.05 -9.18
N LYS A 35 9.82 5.28 -9.56
CA LYS A 35 10.62 6.43 -9.11
C LYS A 35 10.52 6.63 -7.60
N ARG A 36 9.30 6.49 -7.05
CA ARG A 36 9.09 6.70 -5.62
C ARG A 36 9.71 5.61 -4.77
N VAL A 37 9.67 4.34 -5.22
CA VAL A 37 10.17 3.22 -4.42
C VAL A 37 11.67 2.98 -4.59
N ARG A 38 12.27 3.50 -5.65
CA ARG A 38 13.64 3.15 -6.07
C ARG A 38 14.65 3.22 -4.92
N ASP A 39 14.72 4.35 -4.26
CA ASP A 39 15.74 4.58 -3.24
C ASP A 39 15.47 3.75 -1.98
N LEU A 40 14.20 3.65 -1.58
CA LEU A 40 13.83 2.85 -0.41
C LEU A 40 14.06 1.36 -0.68
N ALA A 41 13.70 0.88 -1.87
CA ALA A 41 13.87 -0.52 -2.23
C ALA A 41 15.35 -0.91 -2.24
N ALA A 42 16.21 -0.06 -2.79
CA ALA A 42 17.65 -0.31 -2.83
C ALA A 42 18.23 -0.36 -1.41
N ARG A 43 17.83 0.55 -0.55
CA ARG A 43 18.28 0.57 0.85
C ARG A 43 17.79 -0.65 1.62
N LEU A 44 16.53 -1.04 1.38
CA LEU A 44 15.97 -2.24 2.01
C LEU A 44 16.77 -3.48 1.62
N GLU A 45 17.07 -3.63 0.34
CA GLU A 45 17.85 -4.75 -0.15
C GLU A 45 19.21 -4.81 0.52
N TYR A 46 19.88 -3.68 0.67
CA TYR A 46 21.17 -3.59 1.35
C TYR A 46 21.08 -4.06 2.80
N PHE A 47 20.12 -3.55 3.57
CA PHE A 47 20.00 -3.90 4.99
C PHE A 47 19.44 -5.31 5.20
N ASP A 48 18.59 -5.77 4.30
CA ASP A 48 18.00 -7.11 4.39
C ASP A 48 19.06 -8.20 4.19
N ALA A 49 20.12 -7.90 3.45
CA ALA A 49 21.25 -8.81 3.28
C ALA A 49 22.17 -8.86 4.51
N GLY A 50 22.05 -7.89 5.42
CA GLY A 50 22.87 -7.83 6.62
C GLY A 50 22.42 -8.84 7.68
N ARG A 51 23.37 -9.32 8.48
CA ARG A 51 23.10 -10.31 9.53
C ARG A 51 23.01 -9.70 10.92
N GLU A 52 23.46 -8.47 11.11
CA GLU A 52 23.42 -7.80 12.39
C GLU A 52 22.00 -7.38 12.73
N GLU A 53 21.66 -7.36 14.02
CA GLU A 53 20.34 -6.99 14.49
C GLU A 53 19.95 -5.56 14.07
N LYS A 54 20.90 -4.61 14.13
CA LYS A 54 20.64 -3.24 13.70
C LYS A 54 20.23 -3.18 12.23
N ASN A 55 20.79 -4.07 11.39
CA ASN A 55 20.42 -4.13 9.98
C ASN A 55 19.00 -4.66 9.79
N ARG A 56 18.56 -5.59 10.66
CA ARG A 56 17.20 -6.10 10.62
C ARG A 56 16.19 -5.04 11.03
N ILE A 57 16.54 -4.22 12.02
CA ILE A 57 15.69 -3.12 12.47
C ILE A 57 15.56 -2.08 11.36
N GLU A 58 16.67 -1.72 10.71
CA GLU A 58 16.64 -0.80 9.58
C GLU A 58 15.83 -1.36 8.41
N ALA A 59 15.98 -2.64 8.10
CA ALA A 59 15.20 -3.29 7.06
C ALA A 59 13.71 -3.25 7.37
N SER A 60 13.33 -3.51 8.62
CA SER A 60 11.93 -3.45 9.05
C SER A 60 11.35 -2.04 8.91
N LEU A 61 12.12 -1.03 9.30
CA LEU A 61 11.69 0.37 9.17
C LEU A 61 11.50 0.75 7.71
N LEU A 62 12.47 0.40 6.86
CA LEU A 62 12.39 0.70 5.43
C LEU A 62 11.22 -0.03 4.77
N GLY A 63 10.97 -1.29 5.18
CA GLY A 63 9.81 -2.04 4.72
C GLY A 63 8.50 -1.35 5.06
N ALA A 64 8.38 -0.84 6.29
CA ALA A 64 7.20 -0.10 6.73
C ALA A 64 7.06 1.21 5.93
N GLN A 65 8.16 1.89 5.65
CA GLN A 65 8.13 3.10 4.84
C GLN A 65 7.69 2.82 3.41
N LEU A 66 8.10 1.68 2.84
CA LEU A 66 7.62 1.24 1.53
C LEU A 66 6.12 0.96 1.55
N ASP A 67 5.64 0.28 2.58
CA ASP A 67 4.20 0.00 2.72
C ASP A 67 3.39 1.29 2.78
N ARG A 68 3.86 2.27 3.56
CA ARG A 68 3.22 3.58 3.63
C ARG A 68 3.20 4.26 2.26
N LEU A 69 4.28 4.15 1.52
CA LEU A 69 4.38 4.75 0.19
C LEU A 69 3.38 4.13 -0.78
N TYR A 70 3.20 2.80 -0.74
CA TYR A 70 2.18 2.13 -1.56
C TYR A 70 0.79 2.64 -1.24
N ILE A 71 0.47 2.82 0.03
CA ILE A 71 -0.83 3.36 0.44
C ILE A 71 -0.99 4.80 -0.08
N GLN A 72 0.00 5.65 0.12
CA GLN A 72 -0.06 7.04 -0.33
C GLN A 72 -0.18 7.15 -1.85
N TRP A 73 0.44 6.23 -2.57
CA TRP A 73 0.38 6.20 -4.02
C TRP A 73 -0.92 5.61 -4.55
N GLY A 74 -1.43 4.56 -3.94
CA GLY A 74 -2.49 3.74 -4.50
C GLY A 74 -3.88 3.93 -3.93
N LEU A 75 -4.00 4.39 -2.69
CA LEU A 75 -5.30 4.58 -2.04
C LEU A 75 -5.83 5.97 -2.33
N GLU A 76 -7.03 6.04 -2.95
CA GLU A 76 -7.65 7.30 -3.32
C GLU A 76 -8.72 7.76 -2.33
N GLU A 77 -9.52 6.82 -1.81
CA GLU A 77 -10.67 7.16 -0.99
C GLU A 77 -11.06 5.97 -0.11
N ILE A 78 -11.60 6.26 1.07
CA ILE A 78 -12.24 5.28 1.94
C ILE A 78 -13.64 5.78 2.24
N ARG A 79 -14.64 4.89 2.08
CA ARG A 79 -16.04 5.23 2.24
C ARG A 79 -16.65 4.52 3.43
N ALA A 80 -17.58 5.20 4.09
CA ALA A 80 -18.38 4.65 5.19
C ALA A 80 -17.55 4.26 6.42
N LEU A 81 -16.50 5.03 6.72
CA LEU A 81 -15.65 4.81 7.89
C LEU A 81 -15.29 6.15 8.52
N GLU A 82 -15.43 6.21 9.84
CA GLU A 82 -14.91 7.32 10.64
C GLU A 82 -13.77 6.80 11.50
N LEU A 83 -12.74 7.62 11.66
CA LEU A 83 -11.61 7.34 12.54
C LEU A 83 -11.51 8.51 13.51
N ASP A 84 -11.71 8.22 14.79
CA ASP A 84 -11.69 9.25 15.87
C ASP A 84 -12.62 10.42 15.55
N GLY A 85 -13.83 10.12 15.02
CA GLY A 85 -14.84 11.13 14.73
C GLY A 85 -14.67 11.89 13.42
N GLU A 86 -13.66 11.55 12.63
CA GLU A 86 -13.42 12.16 11.32
C GLU A 86 -13.59 11.16 10.19
N ALA A 87 -14.10 11.62 9.06
CA ALA A 87 -14.20 10.76 7.88
C ALA A 87 -12.81 10.23 7.50
N ALA A 88 -12.70 8.94 7.27
CA ALA A 88 -11.42 8.30 6.98
C ALA A 88 -10.81 8.83 5.68
N THR A 89 -9.52 9.12 5.74
CA THR A 89 -8.70 9.50 4.60
C THR A 89 -7.48 8.58 4.57
N PRO A 90 -6.75 8.52 3.44
CA PRO A 90 -5.52 7.74 3.42
C PRO A 90 -4.54 8.10 4.54
N GLN A 91 -4.39 9.38 4.84
CA GLN A 91 -3.48 9.81 5.91
C GLN A 91 -3.98 9.40 7.29
N LEU A 92 -5.30 9.52 7.54
CA LEU A 92 -5.86 9.07 8.82
C LEU A 92 -5.75 7.57 8.99
N LEU A 93 -5.90 6.80 7.91
CA LEU A 93 -5.69 5.35 7.96
C LEU A 93 -4.26 5.02 8.39
N ILE A 94 -3.28 5.71 7.82
CA ILE A 94 -1.87 5.49 8.16
C ILE A 94 -1.62 5.80 9.63
N ASP A 95 -2.13 6.92 10.11
CA ASP A 95 -1.81 7.43 11.45
C ASP A 95 -2.64 6.79 12.55
N LYS A 96 -3.90 6.49 12.29
CA LYS A 96 -4.87 6.13 13.34
C LYS A 96 -5.79 4.97 12.98
N GLY A 97 -5.70 4.44 11.78
CA GLY A 97 -6.59 3.38 11.33
C GLY A 97 -6.20 2.01 11.88
N PRO A 98 -7.15 1.04 11.84
CA PRO A 98 -6.84 -0.32 12.24
C PRO A 98 -5.78 -0.93 11.34
N GLU A 99 -4.82 -1.60 11.96
CA GLU A 99 -3.71 -2.19 11.20
C GLU A 99 -4.17 -3.28 10.23
N ASP A 100 -5.17 -4.05 10.62
CA ASP A 100 -5.71 -5.11 9.74
C ASP A 100 -6.35 -4.52 8.48
N LEU A 101 -7.06 -3.40 8.59
CA LEU A 101 -7.60 -2.70 7.42
C LEU A 101 -6.48 -2.15 6.55
N PHE A 102 -5.46 -1.56 7.18
CA PHE A 102 -4.27 -1.08 6.46
C PHE A 102 -3.67 -2.21 5.63
N GLN A 103 -3.48 -3.39 6.22
CA GLN A 103 -2.90 -4.54 5.52
C GLN A 103 -3.81 -5.06 4.40
N GLU A 104 -5.12 -5.04 4.60
CA GLU A 104 -6.07 -5.43 3.56
C GLU A 104 -5.94 -4.52 2.32
N ILE A 105 -5.92 -3.22 2.56
CA ILE A 105 -5.81 -2.23 1.47
C ILE A 105 -4.44 -2.34 0.79
N LEU A 106 -3.39 -2.50 1.58
CA LEU A 106 -2.03 -2.67 1.06
C LEU A 106 -1.95 -3.90 0.14
N SER A 107 -2.53 -5.02 0.56
CA SER A 107 -2.58 -6.23 -0.26
C SER A 107 -3.30 -6.01 -1.58
N ALA A 108 -4.42 -5.29 -1.54
CA ALA A 108 -5.19 -4.98 -2.75
C ALA A 108 -4.37 -4.12 -3.72
N ILE A 109 -3.66 -3.12 -3.19
CA ILE A 109 -2.81 -2.24 -4.01
C ILE A 109 -1.66 -3.04 -4.63
N LYS A 110 -0.97 -3.86 -3.83
CA LYS A 110 0.14 -4.69 -4.33
C LYS A 110 -0.31 -5.69 -5.37
N SER A 111 -1.49 -6.26 -5.19
CA SER A 111 -2.08 -7.18 -6.16
C SER A 111 -2.33 -6.47 -7.49
N GLU A 112 -2.83 -5.24 -7.44
CA GLU A 112 -3.06 -4.43 -8.64
C GLU A 112 -1.74 -4.11 -9.35
N CYS A 113 -0.65 -4.00 -8.60
CA CYS A 113 0.69 -3.80 -9.16
C CYS A 113 1.31 -5.08 -9.71
N GLY A 114 0.65 -6.22 -9.57
CA GLY A 114 1.21 -7.51 -9.93
C GLY A 114 2.14 -8.10 -8.89
N LEU A 115 2.13 -7.55 -7.67
CA LEU A 115 2.98 -8.00 -6.57
C LEU A 115 2.14 -8.74 -5.55
N ASN A 116 2.09 -10.06 -5.66
CA ASN A 116 1.46 -10.89 -4.64
C ASN A 116 2.56 -11.58 -3.80
N GLU A 117 2.15 -12.29 -2.75
CA GLU A 117 3.11 -12.95 -1.86
C GLU A 117 4.01 -13.95 -2.58
N GLN A 118 3.49 -14.70 -3.54
CA GLN A 118 4.27 -15.65 -4.29
C GLN A 118 5.34 -14.96 -5.13
N GLU A 119 4.99 -13.87 -5.78
CA GLU A 119 5.93 -13.10 -6.58
C GLU A 119 7.00 -12.45 -5.73
N ARG A 120 6.65 -12.04 -4.52
CA ARG A 120 7.60 -11.44 -3.59
C ARG A 120 8.62 -12.43 -3.06
N LYS A 121 8.28 -13.70 -3.00
CA LYS A 121 9.18 -14.75 -2.52
C LYS A 121 10.13 -15.24 -3.61
N ASN A 122 9.82 -14.95 -4.84
CA ASN A 122 10.64 -15.29 -5.98
C ASN A 122 11.53 -14.12 -6.35
#